data_f7b2acb5bfb220c7151b9be645ac13f6
#
_entry.id   f7b2acb5bfb220c7151b9be645ac13f6
#
_cell.length_a   1.000
_cell.length_b   1.000
_cell.length_c   1.000
_cell.angle_alpha   90.00
_cell.angle_beta   90.00
_cell.angle_gamma   90.00
#
_symmetry.space_group_name_H-M   'P 1'
#
loop_
_entity.id
_entity.type
_entity.pdbx_description
1 polymer ?
#
loop_
_entity_poly.entity_id
_entity_poly.type
_entity_poly.pdbx_seq_one_letter_code
_entity_poly.pdbx_strand_id
1 'polypeptide(L)' 'MKYQDRITTEPGKRGGKPIIRGLRITVYDVLDYLASGMSEEEILSDFPELEQEDIRACLAFAADRERKLVSGA' A
#
# COMPACT_ATOMS: atom_id res chain seq x y z
N MET A 1 -13.48 -1.15 -5.39
CA MET A 1 -12.50 -0.05 -5.20
C MET A 1 -11.42 -0.13 -6.25
N LYS A 2 -11.05 1.02 -6.81
CA LYS A 2 -9.89 1.11 -7.69
C LYS A 2 -8.70 1.56 -6.87
N TYR A 3 -7.80 0.62 -6.55
CA TYR A 3 -6.62 0.97 -5.76
C TYR A 3 -5.74 1.98 -6.50
N GLN A 4 -5.84 2.04 -7.83
CA GLN A 4 -5.04 2.97 -8.63
C GLN A 4 -5.32 4.43 -8.28
N ASP A 5 -6.48 4.72 -7.70
CA ASP A 5 -6.81 6.07 -7.29
C ASP A 5 -6.06 6.48 -6.02
N ARG A 6 -5.51 5.52 -5.29
CA ARG A 6 -4.85 5.76 -4.01
C ARG A 6 -3.36 5.42 -4.02
N ILE A 7 -2.87 4.76 -5.04
CA ILE A 7 -1.47 4.34 -5.10
C ILE A 7 -0.82 4.93 -6.33
N THR A 8 0.26 5.66 -6.10
CA THR A 8 1.00 6.35 -7.16
C THR A 8 2.48 6.06 -7.04
N THR A 9 3.23 6.38 -8.08
CA THR A 9 4.69 6.36 -8.02
C THR A 9 5.18 7.73 -8.42
N GLU A 10 6.18 8.25 -7.69
CA GLU A 10 6.76 9.55 -7.98
C GLU A 10 8.28 9.41 -7.98
N PRO A 11 8.94 9.75 -9.09
CA PRO A 11 10.40 9.71 -9.13
C PRO A 11 11.00 10.55 -8.01
N GLY A 12 12.00 10.01 -7.33
CA GLY A 12 12.66 10.72 -6.24
C GLY A 12 11.94 10.66 -4.90
N LYS A 13 10.72 10.12 -4.84
CA LYS A 13 10.02 9.94 -3.58
C LYS A 13 10.01 8.46 -3.23
N ARG A 14 10.61 8.13 -2.08
CA ARG A 14 10.78 6.76 -1.60
C ARG A 14 11.40 5.85 -2.67
N GLY A 15 12.30 6.40 -3.50
CA GLY A 15 13.00 5.62 -4.52
C GLY A 15 12.11 5.19 -5.68
N GLY A 16 11.00 5.88 -5.91
CA GLY A 16 10.06 5.53 -6.98
C GLY A 16 9.16 4.36 -6.65
N LYS A 17 9.16 3.90 -5.40
CA LYS A 17 8.28 2.80 -4.98
C LYS A 17 6.82 3.26 -4.94
N PRO A 18 5.87 2.32 -5.06
CA PRO A 18 4.44 2.67 -4.92
C PRO A 18 4.18 3.29 -3.56
N ILE A 19 3.59 4.49 -3.56
CA ILE A 19 3.27 5.24 -2.35
C ILE A 19 1.77 5.52 -2.29
N ILE A 20 1.30 5.89 -1.10
CA ILE A 20 -0.12 6.12 -0.86
C ILE A 20 -0.40 7.61 -0.97
N ARG A 21 -1.21 8.00 -1.96
CA ARG A 21 -1.72 9.37 -2.16
C ARG A 21 -0.65 10.46 -2.02
N GLY A 22 0.54 10.22 -2.57
CA GLY A 22 1.64 11.19 -2.50
C GLY A 22 2.31 11.29 -1.14
N LEU A 23 1.91 10.51 -0.16
CA LEU A 23 2.55 10.45 1.15
C LEU A 23 3.88 9.73 1.05
N ARG A 24 4.72 9.85 2.08
CA ARG A 24 5.98 9.13 2.13
C ARG A 24 5.84 7.75 2.77
N ILE A 25 4.68 7.15 2.63
CA ILE A 25 4.36 5.81 3.13
C ILE A 25 4.16 4.93 1.91
N THR A 26 4.94 3.86 1.81
CA THR A 26 4.85 2.95 0.67
C THR A 26 3.84 1.85 0.93
N VAL A 27 3.39 1.21 -0.16
CA VAL A 27 2.61 -0.02 -0.06
C VAL A 27 3.37 -1.07 0.73
N TYR A 28 4.68 -1.17 0.51
CA TYR A 28 5.52 -2.14 1.21
C TYR A 28 5.55 -1.90 2.71
N ASP A 29 5.59 -0.62 3.13
CA ASP A 29 5.54 -0.28 4.55
C ASP A 29 4.27 -0.85 5.20
N VAL A 30 3.12 -0.61 4.57
CA VAL A 30 1.84 -1.08 5.12
C VAL A 30 1.78 -2.60 5.15
N LEU A 31 2.22 -3.26 4.08
CA LEU A 31 2.23 -4.72 4.04
C LEU A 31 3.13 -5.30 5.13
N ASP A 32 4.29 -4.67 5.37
CA ASP A 32 5.20 -5.11 6.41
C ASP A 32 4.59 -4.96 7.80
N TYR A 33 3.88 -3.87 8.07
CA TYR A 33 3.20 -3.67 9.34
C TYR A 33 2.15 -4.77 9.57
N LEU A 34 1.36 -5.06 8.55
CA LEU A 34 0.37 -6.13 8.64
C LEU A 34 1.05 -7.48 8.86
N ALA A 35 2.13 -7.75 8.13
CA ALA A 35 2.87 -9.00 8.26
C ALA A 35 3.48 -9.16 9.65
N SER A 36 3.84 -8.06 10.31
CA SER A 36 4.41 -8.10 11.65
C SER A 36 3.36 -8.29 12.74
N GLY A 37 2.09 -8.32 12.38
CA GLY A 37 0.99 -8.56 13.32
C GLY A 37 0.25 -7.32 13.77
N MET A 38 0.55 -6.15 13.20
CA MET A 38 -0.22 -4.95 13.51
C MET A 38 -1.63 -5.07 12.94
N SER A 39 -2.62 -4.68 13.73
CA SER A 39 -3.98 -4.58 13.24
C SER A 39 -4.15 -3.32 12.39
N GLU A 40 -5.22 -3.27 11.58
CA GLU A 40 -5.54 -2.06 10.83
C GLU A 40 -5.73 -0.87 11.77
N GLU A 41 -6.38 -1.08 12.90
CA GLU A 41 -6.59 -0.02 13.89
C GLU A 41 -5.26 0.53 14.40
N GLU A 42 -4.31 -0.34 14.67
CA GLU A 42 -2.99 0.09 15.15
C GLU A 42 -2.26 0.90 14.07
N ILE A 43 -2.34 0.46 12.83
CA ILE A 43 -1.70 1.19 11.72
C ILE A 43 -2.32 2.58 11.58
N LEU A 44 -3.66 2.66 11.61
CA LEU A 44 -4.35 3.94 11.47
C LEU A 44 -4.08 4.87 12.66
N SER A 45 -3.87 4.31 13.85
CA SER A 45 -3.50 5.09 15.02
C SER A 45 -2.10 5.66 14.90
N ASP A 46 -1.16 4.86 14.41
CA ASP A 46 0.25 5.26 14.29
C ASP A 46 0.48 6.22 13.12
N PHE A 47 -0.35 6.11 12.07
CA PHE A 47 -0.22 6.91 10.86
C PHE A 47 -1.55 7.60 10.56
N PRO A 48 -1.84 8.71 11.25
CA PRO A 48 -3.14 9.38 11.11
C PRO A 48 -3.45 9.89 9.70
N GLU A 49 -2.45 10.02 8.84
CA GLU A 49 -2.68 10.40 7.44
C GLU A 49 -3.35 9.31 6.63
N LEU A 50 -3.27 8.06 7.10
CA LEU A 50 -3.85 6.93 6.40
C LEU A 50 -5.33 6.77 6.72
N GLU A 51 -6.05 6.26 5.75
CA GLU A 51 -7.46 5.89 5.88
C GLU A 51 -7.58 4.37 5.72
N GLN A 52 -8.66 3.80 6.23
CA GLN A 52 -8.88 2.36 6.11
C GLN A 52 -8.83 1.90 4.66
N GLU A 53 -9.37 2.71 3.74
CA GLU A 53 -9.34 2.38 2.32
C GLU A 53 -7.95 2.37 1.72
N ASP A 54 -7.01 3.08 2.33
CA ASP A 54 -5.61 3.02 1.91
C ASP A 54 -5.02 1.64 2.19
N ILE A 55 -5.38 1.05 3.33
CA ILE A 55 -4.91 -0.31 3.67
C ILE A 55 -5.50 -1.32 2.70
N ARG A 56 -6.79 -1.18 2.38
CA ARG A 56 -7.43 -2.04 1.40
C ARG A 56 -6.81 -1.90 0.02
N ALA A 57 -6.45 -0.67 -0.34
CA ALA A 57 -5.79 -0.41 -1.62
C ALA A 57 -4.44 -1.11 -1.69
N CYS A 58 -3.69 -1.11 -0.59
CA CYS A 58 -2.42 -1.83 -0.52
C CYS A 58 -2.60 -3.33 -0.72
N LEU A 59 -3.60 -3.90 -0.07
CA LEU A 59 -3.90 -5.32 -0.21
C LEU A 59 -4.34 -5.66 -1.63
N ALA A 60 -5.18 -4.82 -2.23
CA ALA A 60 -5.64 -5.02 -3.60
C ALA A 60 -4.49 -4.89 -4.60
N PHE A 61 -3.59 -3.94 -4.37
CA PHE A 61 -2.38 -3.78 -5.17
C PHE A 61 -1.52 -5.05 -5.12
N ALA A 62 -1.30 -5.57 -3.92
CA ALA A 62 -0.50 -6.78 -3.75
C ALA A 62 -1.15 -7.99 -4.41
N ALA A 63 -2.46 -8.14 -4.26
CA ALA A 63 -3.19 -9.25 -4.86
C ALA A 63 -3.14 -9.19 -6.39
N ASP A 64 -3.29 -8.00 -6.95
CA ASP A 64 -3.25 -7.81 -8.38
C ASP A 64 -1.86 -8.10 -8.95
N ARG A 65 -0.83 -7.63 -8.25
CA ARG A 65 0.55 -7.86 -8.64
C ARG A 65 0.88 -9.35 -8.62
N GLU A 66 0.46 -10.05 -7.57
CA GLU A 66 0.70 -11.49 -7.45
C GLU A 66 -0.01 -12.26 -8.57
N ARG A 67 -1.25 -11.87 -8.88
CA ARG A 67 -2.00 -12.47 -9.97
C ARG A 67 -1.27 -12.33 -11.31
N LYS A 68 -0.72 -11.14 -11.56
CA LYS A 68 0.00 -10.87 -12.80
C LYS A 68 1.29 -11.68 -12.90
N LEU A 69 1.99 -11.85 -11.78
CA LEU A 69 3.21 -12.64 -11.76
C LEU A 69 2.94 -14.11 -12.04
N VAL A 70 1.82 -14.63 -11.56
CA VAL A 70 1.46 -16.05 -11.75
C VAL A 70 0.89 -16.28 -13.13
N SER A 71 -0.09 -15.49 -13.55
CA SER A 71 -0.80 -15.72 -14.81
C SER A 71 -0.09 -15.13 -16.00
N GLY A 72 0.81 -14.20 -15.81
CA GLY A 72 1.62 -13.64 -16.88
C GLY A 72 2.80 -14.51 -17.27
N ALA A 73 2.92 -15.62 -16.60
CA ALA A 73 3.98 -16.58 -16.88
C ALA A 73 3.79 -17.19 -18.26
#